data_91093a085d5094f88cd256ce900a6c55
#
_entry.id   91093a085d5094f88cd256ce900a6c55
#
_cell.length_a   1.000
_cell.length_b   1.000
_cell.length_c   1.000
_cell.angle_alpha   90.00
_cell.angle_beta   90.00
_cell.angle_gamma   90.00
#
_symmetry.space_group_name_H-M   'P 1'
#
loop_
_entity.id
_entity.type
_entity.pdbx_description
1 polymer ?
#
loop_
_entity_poly.entity_id
_entity_poly.type
_entity_poly.pdbx_seq_one_letter_code
_entity_poly.pdbx_strand_id
1 'polypeptide(L)'
;MFFLLLSTLLFLQSSADGSIKTEESYWTLKPNVLVVNVNVGEDVNVPLICGEAYEGENITWTRNDENLEAQGNRIVVTVEGWMGGNYSCFNSEGSYLNHTLVLAQWTFRKFIKNTPKKGYIDCSTNNYGGSFKCDWTWDANRNGHVAHIKATRPGGSNISCSLDSSRNITCLDHDYCPYAEEVERINLTIYFRSSFVVESYNTKFYIMDIVRPDMVPISRINKTSVEVKYPHSWSTPSSYFPLMFQVKEIRCRKHDNCDCSKPYSQEIFFTQSHQLPVTKGMTVCVRARDEFCNSSWGDWNQYKCTNRKNNKQRRRDLKSHIRLPKTGITVTSQCGAKRLAIPPMSTEFGHQIKRTT
;
A
#
# COMPACT_ATOMS: atom_id res chain seq x y z
N MET A 1 26.08 72.13 -8.25
CA MET A 1 26.26 71.45 -6.96
C MET A 1 25.76 70.04 -7.12
N PHE A 2 26.63 69.11 -7.50
CA PHE A 2 26.33 67.72 -7.78
C PHE A 2 26.55 66.89 -6.49
N PHE A 3 25.53 66.23 -5.97
CA PHE A 3 25.67 65.27 -4.92
C PHE A 3 25.80 63.87 -5.56
N LEU A 4 26.99 63.31 -5.48
CA LEU A 4 27.32 61.93 -5.78
C LEU A 4 26.87 61.07 -4.60
N LEU A 5 25.85 60.26 -4.79
CA LEU A 5 25.46 59.17 -3.88
C LEU A 5 26.23 57.94 -4.29
N LEU A 6 27.25 57.59 -3.51
CA LEU A 6 27.91 56.28 -3.56
C LEU A 6 26.99 55.22 -2.90
N SER A 7 26.39 54.39 -3.71
CA SER A 7 25.71 53.20 -3.20
C SER A 7 26.73 52.07 -3.07
N THR A 8 27.15 51.78 -1.86
CA THR A 8 27.93 50.56 -1.54
C THR A 8 27.05 49.34 -1.63
N LEU A 9 27.20 48.56 -2.69
CA LEU A 9 26.66 47.21 -2.81
C LEU A 9 27.43 46.30 -1.83
N LEU A 10 26.81 45.99 -0.70
CA LEU A 10 27.20 44.88 0.16
C LEU A 10 26.80 43.57 -0.53
N PHE A 11 27.78 42.92 -1.15
CA PHE A 11 27.67 41.51 -1.54
C PHE A 11 27.69 40.68 -0.26
N LEU A 12 26.48 40.28 0.19
CA LEU A 12 26.33 39.17 1.11
C LEU A 12 26.69 37.89 0.35
N GLN A 13 27.95 37.46 0.51
CA GLN A 13 28.34 36.10 0.21
C GLN A 13 27.61 35.19 1.16
N SER A 14 26.46 34.65 0.69
CA SER A 14 25.83 33.49 1.26
C SER A 14 26.79 32.31 1.04
N SER A 15 27.55 31.97 2.06
CA SER A 15 28.26 30.71 2.14
C SER A 15 27.18 29.64 2.15
N ALA A 16 26.89 29.06 1.00
CA ALA A 16 26.16 27.80 0.91
C ALA A 16 27.09 26.76 1.55
N ASP A 17 26.88 26.52 2.83
CA ASP A 17 27.41 25.36 3.53
C ASP A 17 26.74 24.15 2.91
N GLY A 18 27.32 23.71 1.80
CA GLY A 18 27.01 22.43 1.16
C GLY A 18 27.54 21.32 2.05
N SER A 19 26.85 21.08 3.15
CA SER A 19 26.96 19.84 3.88
C SER A 19 26.61 18.74 2.89
N ILE A 20 27.64 18.19 2.23
CA ILE A 20 27.58 16.91 1.56
C ILE A 20 27.19 15.94 2.69
N LYS A 21 25.88 15.59 2.78
CA LYS A 21 25.43 14.42 3.54
C LYS A 21 26.14 13.25 2.87
N THR A 22 27.29 12.84 3.42
CA THR A 22 27.85 11.53 3.16
C THR A 22 26.74 10.56 3.57
N GLU A 23 26.08 9.91 2.58
CA GLU A 23 25.17 8.83 2.87
C GLU A 23 25.96 7.84 3.70
N GLU A 24 25.50 7.60 4.93
CA GLU A 24 26.12 6.60 5.79
C GLU A 24 26.12 5.29 5.02
N SER A 25 27.28 4.71 4.85
CA SER A 25 27.46 3.47 4.08
C SER A 25 26.76 2.27 4.73
N TYR A 26 26.31 2.40 5.98
CA TYR A 26 25.51 1.38 6.70
C TYR A 26 24.55 2.02 7.71
N TRP A 27 23.47 1.28 8.06
CA TRP A 27 22.45 1.74 8.98
C TRP A 27 21.70 0.56 9.63
N THR A 28 21.04 0.79 10.76
CA THR A 28 20.30 -0.24 11.51
C THR A 28 18.86 -0.37 11.00
N LEU A 29 18.49 -1.54 10.50
CA LEU A 29 17.13 -1.84 10.06
C LEU A 29 16.19 -2.13 11.25
N LYS A 30 16.67 -2.92 12.19
CA LYS A 30 16.04 -3.28 13.47
C LYS A 30 17.12 -3.78 14.43
N PRO A 31 16.83 -3.97 15.72
CA PRO A 31 17.82 -4.50 16.65
C PRO A 31 18.55 -5.71 16.08
N ASN A 32 19.88 -5.71 16.17
CA ASN A 32 20.77 -6.75 15.69
C ASN A 32 20.74 -7.00 14.17
N VAL A 33 20.21 -6.06 13.38
CA VAL A 33 20.21 -6.17 11.90
C VAL A 33 20.76 -4.87 11.29
N LEU A 34 21.93 -4.97 10.69
CA LEU A 34 22.64 -3.88 10.03
C LEU A 34 22.53 -4.05 8.52
N VAL A 35 22.23 -2.96 7.82
CA VAL A 35 22.20 -2.91 6.35
C VAL A 35 23.39 -2.09 5.88
N VAL A 36 24.12 -2.62 4.92
CA VAL A 36 25.29 -2.00 4.32
C VAL A 36 25.02 -1.72 2.85
N ASN A 37 25.12 -0.45 2.44
CA ASN A 37 24.99 -0.05 1.04
C ASN A 37 26.28 -0.38 0.32
N VAL A 38 26.24 -1.34 -0.60
CA VAL A 38 27.43 -1.81 -1.33
C VAL A 38 27.24 -1.52 -2.82
N ASN A 39 28.18 -0.79 -3.40
CA ASN A 39 28.26 -0.61 -4.85
C ASN A 39 29.12 -1.72 -5.48
N VAL A 40 28.94 -1.93 -6.78
CA VAL A 40 29.73 -2.94 -7.50
C VAL A 40 31.23 -2.59 -7.49
N GLY A 41 32.04 -3.48 -6.92
CA GLY A 41 33.49 -3.30 -6.84
C GLY A 41 33.98 -2.42 -5.69
N GLU A 42 33.09 -2.07 -4.75
CA GLU A 42 33.43 -1.33 -3.54
C GLU A 42 33.28 -2.22 -2.31
N ASP A 43 34.20 -2.01 -1.37
CA ASP A 43 34.20 -2.65 -0.06
C ASP A 43 33.82 -1.64 1.01
N VAL A 44 32.98 -2.05 1.94
CA VAL A 44 32.54 -1.20 3.04
C VAL A 44 33.01 -1.79 4.36
N ASN A 45 33.79 -1.01 5.12
CA ASN A 45 34.21 -1.38 6.47
C ASN A 45 33.15 -1.01 7.48
N VAL A 46 32.72 -2.00 8.27
CA VAL A 46 31.60 -1.89 9.21
C VAL A 46 32.09 -2.24 10.60
N PRO A 47 31.97 -1.33 11.60
CA PRO A 47 32.27 -1.64 12.98
C PRO A 47 31.13 -2.47 13.59
N LEU A 48 31.46 -3.57 14.24
CA LEU A 48 30.55 -4.38 15.03
C LEU A 48 30.94 -4.34 16.49
N ILE A 49 29.92 -4.33 17.37
CA ILE A 49 30.09 -4.30 18.82
C ILE A 49 29.29 -5.45 19.40
N CYS A 50 29.91 -6.25 20.26
CA CYS A 50 29.23 -7.33 20.96
C CYS A 50 28.21 -6.79 21.98
N GLY A 51 28.61 -5.78 22.74
CA GLY A 51 27.76 -5.05 23.66
C GLY A 51 28.56 -4.16 24.61
N GLU A 52 27.96 -3.08 25.07
CA GLU A 52 28.60 -2.16 26.04
C GLU A 52 28.94 -2.84 27.36
N ALA A 53 28.13 -3.84 27.77
CA ALA A 53 28.35 -4.60 29.00
C ALA A 53 29.62 -5.47 28.98
N TYR A 54 30.20 -5.72 27.81
CA TYR A 54 31.34 -6.63 27.62
C TYR A 54 32.66 -5.88 27.31
N GLU A 55 32.72 -4.62 27.65
CA GLU A 55 33.94 -3.81 27.44
C GLU A 55 35.06 -4.30 28.36
N GLY A 56 36.20 -4.66 27.78
CA GLY A 56 37.34 -5.24 28.49
C GLY A 56 37.33 -6.76 28.63
N GLU A 57 36.33 -7.43 28.18
CA GLU A 57 36.29 -8.88 28.13
C GLU A 57 37.03 -9.44 26.90
N ASN A 58 37.47 -10.69 27.03
CA ASN A 58 38.12 -11.41 25.93
C ASN A 58 37.05 -12.06 25.06
N ILE A 59 36.67 -11.36 23.98
CA ILE A 59 35.57 -11.74 23.07
C ILE A 59 36.14 -12.38 21.80
N THR A 60 35.58 -13.51 21.40
CA THR A 60 35.81 -14.17 20.11
C THR A 60 34.57 -14.04 19.22
N TRP A 61 34.78 -14.06 17.92
CA TRP A 61 33.72 -13.87 16.95
C TRP A 61 33.65 -15.01 15.93
N THR A 62 32.44 -15.29 15.47
CA THR A 62 32.20 -16.16 14.32
C THR A 62 31.42 -15.42 13.24
N ARG A 63 31.59 -15.82 11.98
CA ARG A 63 30.76 -15.40 10.84
C ARG A 63 30.13 -16.66 10.24
N ASN A 64 28.80 -16.78 10.29
CA ASN A 64 28.09 -17.96 9.81
C ASN A 64 28.62 -19.27 10.42
N ASP A 65 28.92 -19.27 11.71
CA ASP A 65 29.50 -20.36 12.50
C ASP A 65 30.98 -20.68 12.21
N GLU A 66 31.65 -19.89 11.35
CA GLU A 66 33.10 -19.98 11.13
C GLU A 66 33.86 -18.96 12.00
N ASN A 67 34.91 -19.42 12.67
CA ASN A 67 35.72 -18.57 13.54
C ASN A 67 36.41 -17.45 12.77
N LEU A 68 36.39 -16.25 13.33
CA LEU A 68 37.16 -15.09 12.84
C LEU A 68 38.45 -14.94 13.67
N GLU A 69 39.51 -14.45 13.01
CA GLU A 69 40.76 -14.09 13.69
C GLU A 69 40.61 -12.83 14.58
N ALA A 70 39.66 -11.95 14.24
CA ALA A 70 39.37 -10.75 14.98
C ALA A 70 38.81 -11.07 16.39
N GLN A 71 39.37 -10.37 17.41
CA GLN A 71 39.04 -10.54 18.82
C GLN A 71 38.71 -9.22 19.48
N GLY A 72 38.06 -9.26 20.63
CA GLY A 72 37.69 -8.11 21.44
C GLY A 72 36.23 -7.67 21.26
N ASN A 73 35.76 -6.77 22.12
CA ASN A 73 34.36 -6.31 22.13
C ASN A 73 33.96 -5.56 20.84
N ARG A 74 34.94 -4.95 20.16
CA ARG A 74 34.73 -4.18 18.93
C ARG A 74 35.64 -4.74 17.82
N ILE A 75 35.04 -5.07 16.69
CA ILE A 75 35.75 -5.51 15.50
C ILE A 75 35.31 -4.69 14.30
N VAL A 76 36.15 -4.66 13.25
CA VAL A 76 35.77 -4.09 11.94
C VAL A 76 35.72 -5.24 10.93
N VAL A 77 34.61 -5.34 10.23
CA VAL A 77 34.42 -6.35 9.19
C VAL A 77 34.26 -5.66 7.82
N THR A 78 34.81 -6.25 6.80
CA THR A 78 34.70 -5.77 5.42
C THR A 78 33.55 -6.49 4.73
N VAL A 79 32.61 -5.70 4.17
CA VAL A 79 31.45 -6.23 3.41
C VAL A 79 31.66 -5.91 1.94
N GLU A 80 31.85 -6.96 1.16
CA GLU A 80 32.01 -6.94 -0.29
C GLU A 80 30.77 -7.50 -0.97
N GLY A 81 30.23 -6.84 -1.96
CA GLY A 81 29.15 -7.39 -2.81
C GLY A 81 28.02 -8.09 -2.05
N TRP A 82 27.95 -9.42 -2.16
CA TRP A 82 26.91 -10.26 -1.49
C TRP A 82 27.34 -10.78 -0.11
N MET A 83 28.48 -10.36 0.38
CA MET A 83 29.19 -10.99 1.49
C MET A 83 28.70 -10.49 2.88
N GLY A 84 27.41 -10.30 3.07
CA GLY A 84 26.84 -10.19 4.41
C GLY A 84 27.11 -11.43 5.27
N GLY A 85 26.59 -11.48 6.46
CA GLY A 85 26.76 -12.63 7.36
C GLY A 85 26.04 -12.48 8.68
N ASN A 86 25.92 -13.58 9.40
CA ASN A 86 25.53 -13.55 10.81
C ASN A 86 26.81 -13.59 11.64
N TYR A 87 27.10 -12.47 12.34
CA TYR A 87 28.28 -12.34 13.19
C TYR A 87 27.84 -12.55 14.63
N SER A 88 28.36 -13.60 15.26
CA SER A 88 28.06 -13.94 16.65
C SER A 88 29.31 -13.76 17.52
N CYS A 89 29.15 -13.27 18.73
CA CYS A 89 30.23 -13.07 19.69
C CYS A 89 30.07 -13.96 20.93
N PHE A 90 31.20 -14.40 21.47
CA PHE A 90 31.30 -15.34 22.55
C PHE A 90 32.35 -14.89 23.57
N ASN A 91 32.15 -15.23 24.85
CA ASN A 91 33.16 -14.97 25.88
C ASN A 91 34.32 -16.00 25.83
N SER A 92 35.29 -15.84 26.71
CA SER A 92 36.43 -16.76 26.83
C SER A 92 36.08 -18.21 27.19
N GLU A 93 34.88 -18.43 27.74
CA GLU A 93 34.37 -19.78 28.07
C GLU A 93 33.60 -20.41 26.87
N GLY A 94 33.49 -19.69 25.75
CA GLY A 94 32.71 -20.12 24.58
C GLY A 94 31.20 -19.93 24.74
N SER A 95 30.74 -19.17 25.75
CA SER A 95 29.32 -18.88 25.93
C SER A 95 28.88 -17.77 24.95
N TYR A 96 27.77 -18.01 24.27
CA TYR A 96 27.17 -17.03 23.36
C TYR A 96 26.72 -15.77 24.11
N LEU A 97 27.06 -14.60 23.59
CA LEU A 97 26.69 -13.31 24.18
C LEU A 97 25.66 -12.55 23.33
N ASN A 98 25.99 -12.33 22.05
CA ASN A 98 25.14 -11.55 21.16
C ASN A 98 25.43 -11.89 19.70
N HIS A 99 24.63 -11.29 18.77
CA HIS A 99 24.88 -11.39 17.34
C HIS A 99 24.47 -10.13 16.60
N THR A 100 25.06 -9.91 15.42
CA THR A 100 24.66 -8.90 14.44
C THR A 100 24.52 -9.54 13.08
N LEU A 101 23.32 -9.47 12.51
CA LEU A 101 23.06 -9.86 11.14
C LEU A 101 23.40 -8.72 10.21
N VAL A 102 24.42 -8.86 9.40
CA VAL A 102 24.85 -7.88 8.39
C VAL A 102 24.27 -8.25 7.04
N LEU A 103 23.50 -7.34 6.46
CA LEU A 103 22.82 -7.51 5.17
C LEU A 103 23.43 -6.55 4.14
N ALA A 104 23.85 -7.06 2.99
CA ALA A 104 24.28 -6.22 1.88
C ALA A 104 23.07 -5.72 1.08
N GLN A 105 22.97 -4.42 0.88
CA GLN A 105 21.94 -3.79 0.04
C GLN A 105 22.57 -3.30 -1.26
N TRP A 106 22.01 -3.77 -2.38
CA TRP A 106 22.42 -3.37 -3.70
C TRP A 106 21.48 -2.33 -4.31
N THR A 107 22.02 -1.54 -5.21
CA THR A 107 21.24 -0.56 -5.98
C THR A 107 20.28 -1.23 -6.98
N PHE A 108 20.58 -2.46 -7.41
CA PHE A 108 19.75 -3.20 -8.35
C PHE A 108 18.64 -3.97 -7.63
N ARG A 109 17.39 -3.80 -8.10
CA ARG A 109 16.20 -4.46 -7.56
C ARG A 109 15.80 -5.62 -8.46
N LYS A 110 15.81 -6.83 -7.91
CA LYS A 110 15.57 -8.07 -8.66
C LYS A 110 14.63 -9.06 -7.97
N PHE A 111 14.24 -8.84 -6.71
CA PHE A 111 13.42 -9.83 -5.99
C PHE A 111 11.97 -9.84 -6.46
N ILE A 112 11.41 -8.67 -6.77
CA ILE A 112 10.04 -8.57 -7.24
C ILE A 112 9.97 -7.86 -8.59
N LYS A 113 8.95 -8.23 -9.38
CA LYS A 113 8.74 -7.72 -10.73
C LYS A 113 8.15 -6.32 -10.71
N ASN A 114 8.69 -5.44 -11.54
CA ASN A 114 8.05 -4.18 -11.86
C ASN A 114 6.97 -4.42 -12.92
N THR A 115 5.73 -4.09 -12.61
CA THR A 115 4.62 -4.18 -13.56
C THR A 115 4.26 -2.79 -14.11
N PRO A 116 4.05 -2.63 -15.43
CA PRO A 116 3.94 -1.30 -16.07
C PRO A 116 2.86 -0.38 -15.50
N LYS A 117 1.80 -0.93 -14.89
CA LYS A 117 0.68 -0.13 -14.36
C LYS A 117 0.68 -0.01 -12.84
N LYS A 118 1.36 -0.90 -12.13
CA LYS A 118 1.26 -1.06 -10.68
C LYS A 118 2.58 -0.85 -9.94
N GLY A 119 3.68 -0.71 -10.69
CA GLY A 119 5.02 -0.66 -10.13
C GLY A 119 5.45 -1.99 -9.52
N TYR A 120 6.25 -1.93 -8.48
CA TYR A 120 6.73 -3.12 -7.75
C TYR A 120 5.72 -3.61 -6.72
N ILE A 121 5.01 -2.68 -6.05
CA ILE A 121 4.04 -2.94 -4.98
C ILE A 121 2.70 -2.37 -5.41
N ASP A 122 1.66 -3.18 -5.41
CA ASP A 122 0.28 -2.79 -5.70
C ASP A 122 -0.51 -2.73 -4.40
N CYS A 123 -0.91 -1.53 -3.99
CA CYS A 123 -1.72 -1.32 -2.80
C CYS A 123 -3.17 -1.03 -3.16
N SER A 124 -4.10 -1.53 -2.36
CA SER A 124 -5.53 -1.26 -2.53
C SER A 124 -6.28 -1.29 -1.21
N THR A 125 -7.38 -0.56 -1.17
CA THR A 125 -8.36 -0.61 -0.08
C THR A 125 -9.77 -0.57 -0.64
N ASN A 126 -10.73 -1.13 0.10
CA ASN A 126 -12.11 -1.20 -0.34
C ASN A 126 -12.93 0.03 0.07
N ASN A 127 -12.40 0.86 0.98
CA ASN A 127 -13.07 2.05 1.54
C ASN A 127 -12.04 2.98 2.23
N TYR A 128 -12.53 4.01 2.92
CA TYR A 128 -11.73 4.97 3.70
C TYR A 128 -11.59 4.60 5.19
N GLY A 129 -11.72 3.32 5.54
CA GLY A 129 -11.66 2.84 6.93
C GLY A 129 -10.25 2.58 7.46
N GLY A 130 -9.20 3.10 6.81
CA GLY A 130 -7.80 3.03 7.26
C GLY A 130 -7.11 1.71 6.99
N SER A 131 -7.83 0.63 6.68
CA SER A 131 -7.23 -0.66 6.35
C SER A 131 -6.90 -0.75 4.87
N PHE A 132 -5.68 -1.15 4.53
CA PHE A 132 -5.27 -1.38 3.15
C PHE A 132 -4.41 -2.63 3.02
N LYS A 133 -4.39 -3.19 1.81
CA LYS A 133 -3.61 -4.38 1.46
C LYS A 133 -2.64 -4.04 0.35
N CYS A 134 -1.44 -4.61 0.43
CA CYS A 134 -0.46 -4.48 -0.65
C CYS A 134 0.04 -5.86 -1.05
N ASP A 135 0.18 -6.08 -2.35
CA ASP A 135 0.69 -7.29 -2.94
C ASP A 135 1.84 -7.02 -3.93
N TRP A 136 2.56 -8.07 -4.29
CA TRP A 136 3.65 -8.03 -5.26
C TRP A 136 3.79 -9.36 -5.97
N THR A 137 4.56 -9.37 -7.04
CA THR A 137 4.89 -10.59 -7.77
C THR A 137 6.38 -10.87 -7.67
N TRP A 138 6.76 -12.01 -7.10
CA TRP A 138 8.15 -12.45 -7.06
C TRP A 138 8.72 -12.67 -8.48
N ASP A 139 9.99 -12.35 -8.66
CA ASP A 139 10.71 -12.86 -9.81
C ASP A 139 10.93 -14.37 -9.68
N ALA A 140 10.68 -15.14 -10.76
CA ALA A 140 10.74 -16.59 -10.72
C ALA A 140 12.14 -17.13 -10.38
N ASN A 141 13.19 -16.35 -10.60
CA ASN A 141 14.58 -16.72 -10.38
C ASN A 141 15.11 -16.33 -9.00
N ARG A 142 14.26 -15.75 -8.14
CA ARG A 142 14.69 -15.26 -6.83
C ARG A 142 13.72 -15.70 -5.74
N ASN A 143 14.27 -16.35 -4.73
CA ASN A 143 13.54 -16.71 -3.52
C ASN A 143 13.91 -15.71 -2.42
N GLY A 144 12.91 -15.11 -1.83
CA GLY A 144 13.08 -14.18 -0.72
C GLY A 144 11.89 -14.22 0.22
N HIS A 145 12.00 -13.50 1.31
CA HIS A 145 10.93 -13.28 2.27
C HIS A 145 10.92 -11.84 2.74
N VAL A 146 9.81 -11.39 3.31
CA VAL A 146 9.70 -10.07 3.92
C VAL A 146 10.51 -10.05 5.21
N ALA A 147 11.52 -9.19 5.26
CA ALA A 147 12.37 -9.02 6.44
C ALA A 147 11.87 -7.93 7.38
N HIS A 148 11.31 -6.85 6.81
CA HIS A 148 10.79 -5.73 7.58
C HIS A 148 9.80 -4.91 6.74
N ILE A 149 8.83 -4.28 7.39
CA ILE A 149 7.85 -3.37 6.79
C ILE A 149 7.87 -2.08 7.60
N LYS A 150 7.99 -0.96 6.90
CA LYS A 150 7.94 0.38 7.49
C LYS A 150 6.89 1.20 6.76
N ALA A 151 5.86 1.63 7.47
CA ALA A 151 4.81 2.51 6.96
C ALA A 151 4.76 3.77 7.82
N THR A 152 4.92 4.94 7.22
CA THR A 152 4.98 6.22 7.94
C THR A 152 4.36 7.35 7.14
N ARG A 153 3.96 8.43 7.83
CA ARG A 153 3.71 9.75 7.28
C ARG A 153 4.74 10.75 7.82
N PRO A 154 5.02 11.88 7.14
CA PRO A 154 6.00 12.88 7.60
C PRO A 154 5.73 13.44 8.99
N GLY A 155 4.47 13.68 9.35
CA GLY A 155 4.05 14.18 10.66
C GLY A 155 4.04 13.14 11.79
N GLY A 156 4.51 11.93 11.51
CA GLY A 156 4.35 10.77 12.40
C GLY A 156 3.02 10.08 12.13
N SER A 157 2.99 8.76 12.28
CA SER A 157 1.76 8.00 12.06
C SER A 157 1.77 6.71 12.86
N ASN A 158 0.58 6.31 13.26
CA ASN A 158 0.32 5.03 13.91
C ASN A 158 -0.20 4.04 12.86
N ILE A 159 0.70 3.55 11.99
CA ILE A 159 0.36 2.55 10.97
C ILE A 159 0.99 1.23 11.37
N SER A 160 0.17 0.23 11.61
CA SER A 160 0.61 -1.14 11.89
C SER A 160 0.42 -2.02 10.67
N CYS A 161 1.42 -2.85 10.36
CA CYS A 161 1.37 -3.77 9.23
C CYS A 161 1.65 -5.20 9.69
N SER A 162 0.92 -6.15 9.13
CA SER A 162 1.10 -7.58 9.31
C SER A 162 1.27 -8.30 7.98
N LEU A 163 2.03 -9.39 7.99
CA LEU A 163 2.23 -10.25 6.83
C LEU A 163 1.14 -11.34 6.83
N ASP A 164 0.22 -11.30 5.87
CA ASP A 164 -0.85 -12.30 5.73
C ASP A 164 -0.34 -13.58 5.05
N SER A 165 0.58 -13.39 4.08
CA SER A 165 1.18 -14.47 3.30
C SER A 165 2.53 -14.02 2.74
N SER A 166 3.24 -14.91 2.07
CA SER A 166 4.51 -14.56 1.41
C SER A 166 4.39 -13.51 0.30
N ARG A 167 3.17 -13.07 -0.04
CA ARG A 167 2.90 -12.13 -1.14
C ARG A 167 2.01 -10.95 -0.77
N ASN A 168 1.42 -10.96 0.43
CA ASN A 168 0.46 -9.94 0.82
C ASN A 168 0.76 -9.44 2.21
N ILE A 169 0.62 -8.14 2.39
CA ILE A 169 0.59 -7.50 3.71
C ILE A 169 -0.74 -6.79 3.89
N THR A 170 -1.21 -6.74 5.13
CA THR A 170 -2.33 -5.92 5.54
C THR A 170 -1.83 -4.87 6.52
N CYS A 171 -2.14 -3.62 6.24
CA CYS A 171 -1.80 -2.49 7.10
C CYS A 171 -3.09 -1.82 7.62
N LEU A 172 -3.01 -1.29 8.83
CA LEU A 172 -4.03 -0.48 9.45
C LEU A 172 -3.44 0.86 9.86
N ASP A 173 -3.98 1.91 9.30
CA ASP A 173 -3.72 3.28 9.72
C ASP A 173 -4.70 3.62 10.84
N HIS A 174 -4.20 3.76 12.06
CA HIS A 174 -5.03 4.07 13.23
C HIS A 174 -5.47 5.54 13.27
N ASP A 175 -4.78 6.40 12.52
CA ASP A 175 -5.06 7.83 12.40
C ASP A 175 -5.74 8.17 11.06
N TYR A 176 -6.47 7.21 10.48
CA TYR A 176 -7.13 7.37 9.19
C TYR A 176 -8.17 8.49 9.19
N CYS A 177 -8.34 9.13 8.04
CA CYS A 177 -9.38 10.12 7.80
C CYS A 177 -10.46 9.57 6.86
N PRO A 178 -11.71 9.36 7.34
CA PRO A 178 -12.77 8.75 6.54
C PRO A 178 -13.33 9.67 5.44
N TYR A 179 -12.90 10.92 5.42
CA TYR A 179 -13.41 11.96 4.50
C TYR A 179 -12.43 12.32 3.38
N ALA A 180 -11.40 11.48 3.14
CA ALA A 180 -10.36 11.72 2.14
C ALA A 180 -9.63 13.09 2.28
N GLU A 181 -9.61 13.65 3.48
CA GLU A 181 -8.93 14.93 3.80
C GLU A 181 -7.46 14.68 4.21
N GLU A 182 -6.80 13.73 3.59
CA GLU A 182 -5.41 13.42 3.91
C GLU A 182 -4.48 14.49 3.37
N VAL A 183 -3.67 15.05 4.25
CA VAL A 183 -2.68 16.09 3.89
C VAL A 183 -1.35 15.46 3.48
N GLU A 184 -1.03 14.28 4.02
CA GLU A 184 0.26 13.63 3.85
C GLU A 184 0.12 12.22 3.29
N ARG A 185 1.05 11.88 2.37
CA ARG A 185 1.11 10.54 1.78
C ARG A 185 1.66 9.53 2.78
N ILE A 186 1.12 8.34 2.73
CA ILE A 186 1.72 7.17 3.35
C ILE A 186 2.97 6.81 2.55
N ASN A 187 4.11 6.69 3.25
CA ASN A 187 5.36 6.20 2.71
C ASN A 187 5.55 4.77 3.20
N LEU A 188 5.30 3.79 2.32
CA LEU A 188 5.46 2.37 2.61
C LEU A 188 6.76 1.87 2.02
N THR A 189 7.61 1.29 2.87
CA THR A 189 8.84 0.62 2.45
C THR A 189 8.79 -0.83 2.92
N ILE A 190 8.97 -1.76 2.01
CA ILE A 190 9.08 -3.19 2.30
C ILE A 190 10.49 -3.65 2.00
N TYR A 191 11.11 -4.30 2.98
CA TYR A 191 12.44 -4.88 2.87
C TYR A 191 12.31 -6.38 2.66
N PHE A 192 12.82 -6.84 1.52
CA PHE A 192 12.88 -8.26 1.18
C PHE A 192 14.30 -8.77 1.37
N ARG A 193 14.42 -9.98 1.92
CA ARG A 193 15.72 -10.61 2.19
C ARG A 193 15.82 -11.97 1.51
N SER A 194 17.00 -12.26 0.98
CA SER A 194 17.41 -13.60 0.56
C SER A 194 18.84 -13.82 1.06
N SER A 195 19.06 -14.85 1.89
CA SER A 195 20.33 -15.04 2.58
C SER A 195 20.82 -13.78 3.29
N PHE A 196 21.92 -13.20 2.85
CA PHE A 196 22.52 -11.98 3.41
C PHE A 196 22.36 -10.73 2.52
N VAL A 197 21.47 -10.81 1.53
CA VAL A 197 21.15 -9.69 0.66
C VAL A 197 19.76 -9.16 1.01
N VAL A 198 19.62 -7.83 1.05
CA VAL A 198 18.34 -7.15 1.25
C VAL A 198 18.09 -6.17 0.09
N GLU A 199 16.83 -6.08 -0.32
CA GLU A 199 16.34 -5.08 -1.26
C GLU A 199 15.19 -4.31 -0.63
N SER A 200 15.15 -3.00 -0.82
CA SER A 200 14.07 -2.14 -0.36
C SER A 200 13.21 -1.67 -1.52
N TYR A 201 11.92 -1.71 -1.33
CA TYR A 201 10.92 -1.25 -2.29
C TYR A 201 10.00 -0.24 -1.61
N ASN A 202 9.93 0.94 -2.18
CA ASN A 202 9.19 2.06 -1.63
C ASN A 202 8.03 2.43 -2.56
N THR A 203 6.89 2.74 -1.96
CA THR A 203 5.73 3.34 -2.64
C THR A 203 5.14 4.45 -1.77
N LYS A 204 4.60 5.50 -2.41
CA LYS A 204 3.99 6.64 -1.74
C LYS A 204 2.62 6.90 -2.33
N PHE A 205 1.59 6.96 -1.49
CA PHE A 205 0.22 7.14 -1.91
C PHE A 205 -0.64 7.82 -0.84
N TYR A 206 -1.74 8.42 -1.24
CA TYR A 206 -2.87 8.72 -0.38
C TYR A 206 -3.81 7.52 -0.36
N ILE A 207 -4.62 7.35 0.69
CA ILE A 207 -5.65 6.30 0.70
C ILE A 207 -6.58 6.44 -0.51
N MET A 208 -6.95 7.65 -0.88
CA MET A 208 -7.80 7.90 -2.05
C MET A 208 -7.19 7.42 -3.38
N ASP A 209 -5.85 7.38 -3.51
CA ASP A 209 -5.19 6.88 -4.72
C ASP A 209 -5.35 5.37 -4.90
N ILE A 210 -5.53 4.64 -3.80
CA ILE A 210 -5.58 3.18 -3.76
C ILE A 210 -6.98 2.62 -3.49
N VAL A 211 -7.99 3.48 -3.35
CA VAL A 211 -9.38 3.04 -3.16
C VAL A 211 -9.87 2.28 -4.39
N ARG A 212 -10.40 1.08 -4.14
CA ARG A 212 -10.96 0.18 -5.15
C ARG A 212 -12.15 -0.55 -4.53
N PRO A 213 -13.37 -0.07 -4.73
CA PRO A 213 -14.56 -0.67 -4.14
C PRO A 213 -14.69 -2.15 -4.50
N ASP A 214 -15.23 -2.94 -3.59
CA ASP A 214 -15.56 -4.34 -3.85
C ASP A 214 -16.59 -4.50 -4.96
N MET A 215 -16.76 -5.73 -5.43
CA MET A 215 -17.79 -6.08 -6.39
C MET A 215 -19.17 -5.67 -5.90
N VAL A 216 -19.90 -4.93 -6.73
CA VAL A 216 -21.25 -4.43 -6.42
C VAL A 216 -22.26 -5.58 -6.44
N PRO A 217 -23.09 -5.78 -5.41
CA PRO A 217 -24.18 -6.75 -5.42
C PRO A 217 -25.25 -6.37 -6.46
N ILE A 218 -25.66 -7.34 -7.25
CA ILE A 218 -26.71 -7.17 -8.26
C ILE A 218 -27.87 -8.11 -7.92
N SER A 219 -29.08 -7.56 -7.77
CA SER A 219 -30.28 -8.31 -7.48
C SER A 219 -31.39 -8.02 -8.51
N ARG A 220 -32.27 -9.00 -8.73
CA ARG A 220 -33.39 -8.81 -9.66
C ARG A 220 -34.53 -8.10 -8.97
N ILE A 221 -35.05 -7.03 -9.56
CA ILE A 221 -36.31 -6.38 -9.16
C ILE A 221 -37.48 -7.06 -9.89
N ASN A 222 -37.43 -7.07 -11.22
CA ASN A 222 -38.48 -7.63 -12.06
C ASN A 222 -37.89 -8.27 -13.34
N LYS A 223 -38.72 -8.45 -14.39
CA LYS A 223 -38.28 -9.07 -15.66
C LYS A 223 -37.37 -8.19 -16.50
N THR A 224 -37.43 -6.89 -16.31
CA THR A 224 -36.75 -5.88 -17.14
C THR A 224 -35.85 -4.96 -16.36
N SER A 225 -35.68 -5.19 -15.04
CA SER A 225 -34.80 -4.35 -14.21
C SER A 225 -34.10 -5.13 -13.10
N VAL A 226 -32.88 -4.68 -12.78
CA VAL A 226 -32.07 -5.13 -11.66
C VAL A 226 -31.78 -3.97 -10.74
N GLU A 227 -31.51 -4.29 -9.47
CA GLU A 227 -31.02 -3.36 -8.47
C GLU A 227 -29.53 -3.61 -8.25
N VAL A 228 -28.75 -2.56 -8.23
CA VAL A 228 -27.32 -2.53 -7.88
C VAL A 228 -27.18 -1.86 -6.54
N LYS A 229 -26.55 -2.52 -5.57
CA LYS A 229 -26.34 -1.98 -4.22
C LYS A 229 -24.86 -1.65 -4.02
N TYR A 230 -24.58 -0.74 -3.11
CA TYR A 230 -23.20 -0.55 -2.66
C TYR A 230 -22.69 -1.83 -1.99
N PRO A 231 -21.41 -2.14 -2.16
CA PRO A 231 -20.77 -3.24 -1.43
C PRO A 231 -20.89 -3.03 0.09
N HIS A 232 -20.92 -4.12 0.84
CA HIS A 232 -20.97 -4.02 2.31
C HIS A 232 -19.77 -3.25 2.87
N SER A 233 -18.59 -3.48 2.33
CA SER A 233 -17.37 -2.75 2.68
C SER A 233 -17.44 -1.24 2.45
N TRP A 234 -18.30 -0.77 1.53
CA TRP A 234 -18.55 0.64 1.30
C TRP A 234 -19.57 1.25 2.25
N SER A 235 -20.46 0.42 2.76
CA SER A 235 -21.55 0.84 3.65
C SER A 235 -21.23 0.67 5.13
N THR A 236 -20.12 -0.05 5.47
CA THR A 236 -19.74 -0.34 6.85
C THR A 236 -18.20 -0.33 6.99
N PRO A 237 -17.60 0.73 7.55
CA PRO A 237 -18.25 1.99 7.94
C PRO A 237 -18.87 2.70 6.74
N SER A 238 -19.93 3.49 6.98
CA SER A 238 -20.60 4.20 5.89
C SER A 238 -19.63 5.18 5.23
N SER A 239 -19.37 5.01 3.94
CA SER A 239 -18.60 5.98 3.19
C SER A 239 -19.44 7.23 2.90
N TYR A 240 -18.80 8.39 3.00
CA TYR A 240 -19.42 9.68 2.67
C TYR A 240 -19.62 9.85 1.15
N PHE A 241 -18.78 9.20 0.34
CA PHE A 241 -18.74 9.44 -1.10
C PHE A 241 -19.65 8.48 -1.87
N PRO A 242 -20.37 8.97 -2.91
CA PRO A 242 -21.15 8.12 -3.80
C PRO A 242 -20.25 7.29 -4.71
N LEU A 243 -20.77 6.15 -5.18
CA LEU A 243 -20.13 5.33 -6.19
C LEU A 243 -20.71 5.64 -7.57
N MET A 244 -19.82 5.77 -8.55
CA MET A 244 -20.14 5.75 -9.97
C MET A 244 -20.13 4.31 -10.47
N PHE A 245 -21.21 3.87 -11.08
CA PHE A 245 -21.31 2.55 -11.71
C PHE A 245 -20.93 2.65 -13.20
N GLN A 246 -20.13 1.71 -13.64
CA GLN A 246 -19.89 1.44 -15.04
C GLN A 246 -20.67 0.19 -15.43
N VAL A 247 -21.49 0.30 -16.46
CA VAL A 247 -22.44 -0.75 -16.87
C VAL A 247 -22.26 -1.07 -18.34
N LYS A 248 -22.31 -2.36 -18.66
CA LYS A 248 -22.44 -2.85 -20.03
C LYS A 248 -23.32 -4.08 -20.10
N GLU A 249 -24.06 -4.24 -21.20
CA GLU A 249 -24.81 -5.47 -21.49
C GLU A 249 -24.05 -6.29 -22.53
N ILE A 250 -23.84 -7.57 -22.27
CA ILE A 250 -23.16 -8.49 -23.19
C ILE A 250 -24.06 -9.67 -23.54
N ARG A 251 -24.02 -10.09 -24.80
CA ARG A 251 -24.71 -11.30 -25.25
C ARG A 251 -23.77 -12.49 -25.16
N CYS A 252 -24.09 -13.40 -24.25
CA CYS A 252 -23.30 -14.61 -24.05
C CYS A 252 -23.95 -15.80 -24.75
N ARG A 253 -23.17 -16.61 -25.45
CA ARG A 253 -23.63 -17.89 -26.00
C ARG A 253 -23.90 -18.87 -24.85
N LYS A 254 -24.78 -19.88 -25.10
CA LYS A 254 -25.26 -20.78 -24.04
C LYS A 254 -24.16 -21.55 -23.30
N HIS A 255 -23.01 -21.72 -23.89
CA HIS A 255 -21.87 -22.49 -23.34
C HIS A 255 -20.65 -21.65 -22.96
N ASP A 256 -20.67 -20.32 -23.20
CA ASP A 256 -19.54 -19.47 -22.87
C ASP A 256 -19.69 -18.92 -21.45
N ASN A 257 -18.63 -19.01 -20.66
CA ASN A 257 -18.48 -18.20 -19.47
C ASN A 257 -18.36 -16.75 -19.89
N CYS A 258 -19.39 -15.95 -19.57
CA CYS A 258 -19.36 -14.52 -19.80
C CYS A 258 -18.21 -13.91 -18.98
N ASP A 259 -17.29 -13.27 -19.67
CA ASP A 259 -16.18 -12.57 -19.03
C ASP A 259 -16.35 -11.07 -19.25
N CYS A 260 -16.87 -10.39 -18.23
CA CYS A 260 -17.07 -8.94 -18.28
C CYS A 260 -15.76 -8.14 -18.43
N SER A 261 -14.61 -8.72 -18.23
CA SER A 261 -13.32 -8.03 -18.40
C SER A 261 -12.90 -7.87 -19.85
N LYS A 262 -13.42 -8.74 -20.74
CA LYS A 262 -13.07 -8.70 -22.16
C LYS A 262 -13.62 -7.45 -22.86
N PRO A 263 -12.87 -6.88 -23.80
CA PRO A 263 -13.35 -5.79 -24.63
C PRO A 263 -14.42 -6.34 -25.60
N TYR A 264 -15.67 -6.15 -25.27
CA TYR A 264 -16.77 -6.37 -26.20
C TYR A 264 -17.07 -5.04 -26.92
N SER A 265 -17.51 -5.13 -28.16
CA SER A 265 -17.88 -3.97 -29.00
C SER A 265 -19.19 -3.27 -28.58
N GLN A 266 -19.59 -3.40 -27.33
CA GLN A 266 -20.86 -2.91 -26.82
C GLN A 266 -20.69 -1.59 -26.08
N GLU A 267 -21.73 -0.80 -26.10
CA GLU A 267 -21.81 0.48 -25.44
C GLU A 267 -21.62 0.33 -23.92
N ILE A 268 -20.72 1.14 -23.39
CA ILE A 268 -20.46 1.26 -21.96
C ILE A 268 -21.07 2.56 -21.52
N PHE A 269 -21.92 2.54 -20.49
CA PHE A 269 -22.46 3.76 -19.90
C PHE A 269 -22.13 3.86 -18.42
N PHE A 270 -22.20 5.09 -17.92
CA PHE A 270 -21.90 5.44 -16.52
C PHE A 270 -23.16 5.97 -15.87
N THR A 271 -23.40 5.60 -14.62
CA THR A 271 -24.59 6.01 -13.88
C THR A 271 -24.40 5.89 -12.38
N GLN A 272 -25.15 6.71 -11.62
CA GLN A 272 -25.32 6.57 -10.18
C GLN A 272 -26.62 5.85 -9.83
N SER A 273 -27.45 5.54 -10.83
CA SER A 273 -28.73 4.89 -10.59
C SER A 273 -28.54 3.49 -10.02
N HIS A 274 -29.22 3.21 -8.93
CA HIS A 274 -29.29 1.89 -8.33
C HIS A 274 -30.24 0.94 -9.07
N GLN A 275 -31.07 1.44 -9.97
CA GLN A 275 -31.98 0.63 -10.79
C GLN A 275 -31.54 0.71 -12.25
N LEU A 276 -31.27 -0.46 -12.82
CA LEU A 276 -30.79 -0.58 -14.19
C LEU A 276 -31.78 -1.38 -15.03
N PRO A 277 -32.14 -0.88 -16.22
CA PRO A 277 -32.89 -1.67 -17.19
C PRO A 277 -32.03 -2.84 -17.68
N VAL A 278 -32.64 -3.97 -17.96
CA VAL A 278 -31.95 -5.15 -18.50
C VAL A 278 -32.71 -5.78 -19.64
N THR A 279 -31.98 -6.11 -20.69
CA THR A 279 -32.53 -6.77 -21.87
C THR A 279 -32.60 -8.28 -21.66
N LYS A 280 -33.75 -8.86 -22.01
CA LYS A 280 -33.96 -10.31 -21.91
C LYS A 280 -32.91 -11.08 -22.72
N GLY A 281 -32.26 -12.06 -22.09
CA GLY A 281 -31.23 -12.88 -22.72
C GLY A 281 -29.83 -12.25 -22.75
N MET A 282 -29.68 -11.05 -22.22
CA MET A 282 -28.39 -10.41 -22.04
C MET A 282 -27.81 -10.68 -20.63
N THR A 283 -26.53 -10.49 -20.50
CA THR A 283 -25.83 -10.44 -19.20
C THR A 283 -25.45 -9.01 -18.94
N VAL A 284 -25.86 -8.47 -17.80
CA VAL A 284 -25.46 -7.14 -17.32
C VAL A 284 -24.20 -7.28 -16.52
N CYS A 285 -23.19 -6.52 -16.87
CA CYS A 285 -21.93 -6.39 -16.16
C CYS A 285 -21.89 -5.02 -15.49
N VAL A 286 -21.58 -4.98 -14.20
CA VAL A 286 -21.48 -3.74 -13.42
C VAL A 286 -20.22 -3.76 -12.59
N ARG A 287 -19.53 -2.63 -12.51
CA ARG A 287 -18.48 -2.36 -11.54
C ARG A 287 -18.58 -0.93 -11.04
N ALA A 288 -17.93 -0.64 -9.92
CA ALA A 288 -18.00 0.67 -9.31
C ALA A 288 -16.62 1.29 -9.10
N ARG A 289 -16.59 2.60 -8.97
CA ARG A 289 -15.47 3.37 -8.42
C ARG A 289 -16.01 4.51 -7.56
N ASP A 290 -15.17 5.04 -6.69
CA ASP A 290 -15.46 6.29 -6.00
C ASP A 290 -15.59 7.41 -7.03
N GLU A 291 -16.70 8.13 -7.00
CA GLU A 291 -16.95 9.22 -7.92
C GLU A 291 -16.12 10.45 -7.59
N PHE A 292 -15.97 10.77 -6.32
CA PHE A 292 -15.31 11.99 -5.85
C PHE A 292 -13.81 11.98 -6.18
N CYS A 293 -13.10 10.91 -5.83
CA CYS A 293 -11.66 10.79 -6.03
C CYS A 293 -11.30 10.19 -7.37
N ASN A 294 -12.29 9.84 -8.22
CA ASN A 294 -12.07 9.17 -9.49
C ASN A 294 -11.16 7.94 -9.34
N SER A 295 -11.39 7.16 -8.29
CA SER A 295 -10.57 6.05 -7.86
C SER A 295 -10.46 4.93 -8.91
N SER A 296 -9.67 3.91 -8.64
CA SER A 296 -9.59 2.73 -9.49
C SER A 296 -10.92 1.98 -9.53
N TRP A 297 -11.26 1.43 -10.71
CA TRP A 297 -12.45 0.60 -10.85
C TRP A 297 -12.33 -0.69 -10.04
N GLY A 298 -13.37 -1.02 -9.29
CA GLY A 298 -13.57 -2.33 -8.69
C GLY A 298 -13.72 -3.44 -9.72
N ASP A 299 -13.86 -4.67 -9.24
CA ASP A 299 -14.03 -5.83 -10.11
C ASP A 299 -15.45 -5.90 -10.69
N TRP A 300 -15.55 -6.47 -11.90
CA TRP A 300 -16.83 -6.67 -12.56
C TRP A 300 -17.65 -7.71 -11.84
N ASN A 301 -18.91 -7.39 -11.53
CA ASN A 301 -19.95 -8.36 -11.22
C ASN A 301 -20.89 -8.51 -12.41
N GLN A 302 -21.54 -9.68 -12.52
CA GLN A 302 -22.42 -9.97 -13.63
C GLN A 302 -23.75 -10.56 -13.18
N TYR A 303 -24.82 -10.18 -13.88
CA TYR A 303 -26.14 -10.74 -13.69
C TYR A 303 -26.68 -11.23 -15.03
N LYS A 304 -27.00 -12.55 -15.09
CA LYS A 304 -27.57 -13.18 -16.29
C LYS A 304 -29.10 -13.13 -16.23
N CYS A 305 -29.70 -12.39 -17.14
CA CYS A 305 -31.16 -12.31 -17.26
C CYS A 305 -31.72 -13.57 -17.95
N THR A 306 -31.95 -14.64 -17.17
CA THR A 306 -32.51 -15.91 -17.67
C THR A 306 -33.99 -15.97 -17.56
N ASN A 307 -34.67 -16.64 -18.53
CA ASN A 307 -36.08 -17.05 -18.36
C ASN A 307 -36.17 -18.12 -17.29
N ARG A 308 -36.82 -17.83 -16.20
CA ARG A 308 -37.10 -18.80 -15.14
C ARG A 308 -38.16 -19.78 -15.59
N LYS A 309 -37.77 -20.93 -16.20
CA LYS A 309 -38.48 -22.18 -16.05
C LYS A 309 -37.55 -23.05 -15.18
N ASN A 310 -38.04 -23.41 -13.98
CA ASN A 310 -37.42 -24.28 -12.97
C ASN A 310 -36.37 -23.65 -12.03
N ASN A 311 -36.82 -23.21 -10.86
CA ASN A 311 -36.00 -23.19 -9.66
C ASN A 311 -36.86 -23.38 -8.38
N LYS A 312 -37.37 -24.61 -8.17
CA LYS A 312 -37.87 -25.04 -6.85
C LYS A 312 -36.75 -25.43 -5.87
N GLN A 313 -35.50 -25.54 -6.35
CA GLN A 313 -34.37 -26.09 -5.58
C GLN A 313 -33.59 -25.06 -4.75
N ARG A 314 -33.64 -23.76 -5.09
CA ARG A 314 -32.78 -22.74 -4.44
C ARG A 314 -33.39 -22.04 -3.20
N ARG A 315 -34.58 -22.40 -2.79
CA ARG A 315 -35.24 -21.83 -1.58
C ARG A 315 -34.79 -22.45 -0.26
N ARG A 316 -34.00 -23.53 -0.26
CA ARG A 316 -33.57 -24.22 0.97
C ARG A 316 -32.28 -23.67 1.56
N ASP A 317 -31.37 -23.07 0.77
CA ASP A 317 -30.02 -22.71 1.22
C ASP A 317 -29.88 -21.30 1.84
N LEU A 318 -30.96 -20.49 1.82
CA LEU A 318 -30.91 -19.10 2.30
C LEU A 318 -31.37 -18.92 3.75
N LYS A 319 -31.69 -20.00 4.48
CA LYS A 319 -32.21 -19.90 5.87
C LYS A 319 -31.20 -20.17 6.98
N SER A 320 -29.91 -20.42 6.70
CA SER A 320 -28.97 -20.89 7.74
C SER A 320 -27.88 -19.94 8.20
N HIS A 321 -27.76 -18.72 7.68
CA HIS A 321 -26.70 -17.81 8.12
C HIS A 321 -27.18 -16.38 8.40
N ILE A 322 -27.91 -16.20 9.52
CA ILE A 322 -27.99 -14.87 10.16
C ILE A 322 -27.91 -15.07 11.68
N ARG A 323 -26.71 -14.91 12.23
CA ARG A 323 -26.52 -14.50 13.64
C ARG A 323 -25.53 -13.33 13.64
N LEU A 324 -26.05 -12.15 13.90
CA LEU A 324 -25.30 -10.93 14.14
C LEU A 324 -24.87 -10.84 15.61
N PRO A 325 -23.63 -10.48 15.94
CA PRO A 325 -23.29 -9.94 17.24
C PRO A 325 -23.51 -8.42 17.23
N LYS A 326 -24.27 -7.95 18.21
CA LYS A 326 -24.39 -6.52 18.56
C LYS A 326 -23.19 -6.12 19.41
N THR A 327 -22.27 -5.32 18.87
CA THR A 327 -21.36 -4.52 19.69
C THR A 327 -21.29 -3.13 19.08
N GLY A 328 -21.86 -2.18 19.83
CA GLY A 328 -21.72 -0.76 19.51
C GLY A 328 -20.31 -0.30 19.85
N ILE A 329 -19.59 0.21 18.86
CA ILE A 329 -18.33 0.93 19.03
C ILE A 329 -18.60 2.38 18.70
N THR A 330 -18.48 3.24 19.72
CA THR A 330 -18.50 4.69 19.54
C THR A 330 -17.13 5.10 19.02
N VAL A 331 -17.04 5.47 17.76
CA VAL A 331 -15.80 5.97 17.15
C VAL A 331 -15.73 7.48 17.37
N THR A 332 -14.83 7.93 18.25
CA THR A 332 -14.42 9.34 18.33
C THR A 332 -13.30 9.54 17.33
N SER A 333 -13.59 10.22 16.21
CA SER A 333 -12.59 10.59 15.22
C SER A 333 -11.84 11.85 15.68
N GLN A 334 -10.54 11.75 15.82
CA GLN A 334 -9.65 12.91 15.91
C GLN A 334 -8.78 12.94 14.65
N CYS A 335 -9.30 13.52 13.59
CA CYS A 335 -8.44 14.00 12.52
C CYS A 335 -7.81 15.33 12.97
N GLY A 336 -6.53 15.34 13.21
CA GLY A 336 -5.77 16.54 13.61
C GLY A 336 -5.53 17.49 12.44
N ALA A 337 -6.58 17.95 11.76
CA ALA A 337 -6.50 18.99 10.74
C ALA A 337 -7.11 20.29 11.25
N LYS A 338 -6.38 21.39 11.09
CA LYS A 338 -6.91 22.74 11.26
C LYS A 338 -8.13 22.89 10.36
N ARG A 339 -9.29 23.13 10.96
CA ARG A 339 -10.55 23.39 10.24
C ARG A 339 -10.36 24.57 9.29
N LEU A 340 -10.32 24.30 8.00
CA LEU A 340 -10.76 25.27 7.01
C LEU A 340 -12.28 25.20 6.97
N ALA A 341 -12.94 26.26 7.42
CA ALA A 341 -14.38 26.37 7.40
C ALA A 341 -14.86 26.36 5.95
N ILE A 342 -15.55 25.29 5.56
CA ILE A 342 -16.31 25.26 4.31
C ILE A 342 -17.63 25.97 4.57
N PRO A 343 -17.99 27.02 3.79
CA PRO A 343 -19.29 27.64 3.92
C PRO A 343 -20.41 26.67 3.52
N PRO A 344 -21.60 26.74 4.11
CA PRO A 344 -22.70 25.85 3.77
C PRO A 344 -23.10 26.04 2.30
N MET A 345 -23.13 24.95 1.53
CA MET A 345 -23.71 24.94 0.19
C MET A 345 -25.18 25.28 0.27
N SER A 346 -25.54 26.47 -0.24
CA SER A 346 -26.92 26.87 -0.48
C SER A 346 -27.52 26.00 -1.60
N THR A 347 -28.60 25.33 -1.27
CA THR A 347 -29.47 24.64 -2.23
C THR A 347 -30.24 25.69 -3.03
N GLU A 348 -29.72 26.13 -4.17
CA GLU A 348 -30.49 26.81 -5.21
C GLU A 348 -29.84 26.49 -6.58
N PHE A 349 -30.31 25.44 -7.23
CA PHE A 349 -30.22 25.30 -8.68
C PHE A 349 -31.61 25.52 -9.26
N GLY A 350 -31.93 26.81 -9.50
CA GLY A 350 -33.04 27.23 -10.33
C GLY A 350 -32.65 27.13 -11.80
N HIS A 351 -33.48 26.47 -12.58
CA HIS A 351 -33.45 26.43 -14.05
C HIS A 351 -33.40 27.83 -14.65
N GLN A 352 -32.46 28.06 -15.57
CA GLN A 352 -32.69 29.01 -16.69
C GLN A 352 -32.03 28.43 -17.96
N ILE A 353 -32.88 27.87 -18.81
CA ILE A 353 -32.59 27.64 -20.23
C ILE A 353 -32.88 28.99 -20.92
N LYS A 354 -31.88 29.67 -21.47
CA LYS A 354 -32.07 30.71 -22.49
C LYS A 354 -31.71 30.14 -23.83
N ARG A 355 -32.72 29.93 -24.68
CA ARG A 355 -32.60 29.85 -26.13
C ARG A 355 -32.23 31.23 -26.67
N THR A 356 -31.24 31.29 -27.49
CA THR A 356 -31.05 32.39 -28.46
C THR A 356 -30.88 31.79 -29.83
N THR A 357 -31.67 32.32 -30.73
CA THR A 357 -31.78 32.14 -32.17
C THR A 357 -30.45 32.25 -32.91
#